data_3217c1af693c0da5263c34342ddf743d
#
_entry.id   3217c1af693c0da5263c34342ddf743d
#
_cell.length_a   1.000
_cell.length_b   1.000
_cell.length_c   1.000
_cell.angle_alpha   90.00
_cell.angle_beta   90.00
_cell.angle_gamma   90.00
#
_symmetry.space_group_name_H-M   'P 1'
#
loop_
_entity.id
_entity.type
_entity.pdbx_description
1 polymer ?
#
loop_
_entity_poly.entity_id
_entity_poly.type
_entity_poly.pdbx_seq_one_letter_code
_entity_poly.pdbx_strand_id
1 'polypeptide(L)'
;MYSKNNLSKLPHLGELSPEAMNAFRAWDKIALTGGAIPKKYKELMAIAVALTTQCPYCIEGHRQEAIKAGATEQEFAEVVHVAAALRAGGAITHGTHLFQG
;
A
#
# COMPACT_ATOMS: atom_id res chain seq x y z
N MET A 1 -5.36 0.12 17.93
CA MET A 1 -6.54 0.48 17.16
C MET A 1 -6.25 1.60 16.19
N TYR A 2 -6.88 1.56 15.03
CA TYR A 2 -6.72 2.60 14.03
C TYR A 2 -7.28 3.93 14.51
N SER A 3 -6.48 5.00 14.32
CA SER A 3 -6.92 6.37 14.49
C SER A 3 -6.05 7.26 13.63
N LYS A 4 -6.65 8.18 12.88
CA LYS A 4 -5.90 9.15 12.08
C LYS A 4 -4.96 9.99 12.95
N ASN A 5 -5.30 10.17 14.21
CA ASN A 5 -4.45 10.94 15.15
C ASN A 5 -3.12 10.24 15.39
N ASN A 6 -3.03 8.92 15.20
CA ASN A 6 -1.76 8.21 15.35
C ASN A 6 -0.72 8.66 14.34
N LEU A 7 -1.14 9.13 13.16
CA LEU A 7 -0.21 9.63 12.15
C LEU A 7 0.57 10.84 12.65
N SER A 8 0.01 11.61 13.58
CA SER A 8 0.69 12.76 14.15
C SER A 8 1.87 12.36 15.05
N LYS A 9 1.98 11.08 15.40
CA LYS A 9 3.08 10.54 16.20
C LYS A 9 4.29 10.14 15.37
N LEU A 10 4.18 10.11 14.03
CA LEU A 10 5.30 9.74 13.17
C LEU A 10 6.52 10.64 13.35
N PRO A 11 6.38 11.98 13.47
CA PRO A 11 7.55 12.81 13.73
C PRO A 11 8.28 12.42 15.01
N HIS A 12 7.53 12.04 16.05
CA HIS A 12 8.14 11.60 17.32
C HIS A 12 8.92 10.29 17.12
N LEU A 13 8.36 9.34 16.37
CA LEU A 13 9.07 8.12 16.03
C LEU A 13 10.37 8.43 15.27
N GLY A 14 10.32 9.39 14.35
CA GLY A 14 11.50 9.83 13.60
C GLY A 14 12.55 10.46 14.51
N GLU A 15 12.14 11.22 15.53
CA GLU A 15 13.06 11.80 16.52
C GLU A 15 13.77 10.72 17.33
N LEU A 16 13.06 9.63 17.64
CA LEU A 16 13.62 8.53 18.43
C LEU A 16 14.48 7.58 17.59
N SER A 17 14.30 7.57 16.28
CA SER A 17 15.00 6.66 15.37
C SER A 17 15.39 7.39 14.08
N PRO A 18 16.24 8.44 14.15
CA PRO A 18 16.46 9.31 13.00
C PRO A 18 17.12 8.62 11.82
N GLU A 19 18.13 7.78 12.06
CA GLU A 19 18.84 7.11 10.96
C GLU A 19 17.93 6.13 10.23
N ALA A 20 17.23 5.28 10.97
CA ALA A 20 16.35 4.28 10.38
C ALA A 20 15.18 4.95 9.64
N MET A 21 14.58 5.97 10.25
CA MET A 21 13.44 6.65 9.64
C MET A 21 13.86 7.41 8.39
N ASN A 22 15.03 8.07 8.40
CA ASN A 22 15.53 8.76 7.22
C ASN A 22 15.85 7.79 6.08
N ALA A 23 16.43 6.64 6.39
CA ALA A 23 16.70 5.60 5.41
C ALA A 23 15.41 5.07 4.79
N PHE A 24 14.41 4.80 5.63
CA PHE A 24 13.10 4.33 5.16
C PHE A 24 12.42 5.36 4.26
N ARG A 25 12.39 6.63 4.68
CA ARG A 25 11.76 7.68 3.91
C ARG A 25 12.43 7.90 2.55
N ALA A 26 13.75 7.82 2.52
CA ALA A 26 14.50 7.94 1.25
C ALA A 26 14.15 6.79 0.31
N TRP A 27 14.14 5.58 0.81
CA TRP A 27 13.80 4.39 0.03
C TRP A 27 12.35 4.45 -0.46
N ASP A 28 11.42 4.75 0.43
CA ASP A 28 9.99 4.86 0.12
C ASP A 28 9.74 5.89 -0.99
N LYS A 29 10.39 7.03 -0.90
CA LYS A 29 10.29 8.08 -1.92
C LYS A 29 10.78 7.59 -3.28
N ILE A 30 11.91 6.92 -3.31
CA ILE A 30 12.46 6.37 -4.55
C ILE A 30 11.52 5.32 -5.12
N ALA A 31 11.02 4.43 -4.28
CA ALA A 31 10.13 3.35 -4.71
C ALA A 31 8.85 3.90 -5.35
N LEU A 32 8.31 5.00 -4.83
CA LEU A 32 7.03 5.56 -5.28
C LEU A 32 7.19 6.67 -6.34
N THR A 33 8.40 7.09 -6.65
CA THR A 33 8.64 8.07 -7.72
C THR A 33 8.39 7.43 -9.07
N GLY A 34 7.74 8.16 -9.98
CA GLY A 34 7.49 7.68 -11.33
C GLY A 34 8.78 7.35 -12.06
N GLY A 35 8.78 6.22 -12.75
CA GLY A 35 9.89 5.74 -13.55
C GLY A 35 9.31 5.04 -14.77
N ALA A 36 9.81 3.84 -15.08
CA ALA A 36 9.21 3.02 -16.14
C ALA A 36 7.72 2.77 -15.84
N ILE A 37 7.36 2.69 -14.57
CA ILE A 37 5.96 2.65 -14.14
C ILE A 37 5.58 4.07 -13.72
N PRO A 38 4.58 4.70 -14.37
CA PRO A 38 4.15 6.04 -13.99
C PRO A 38 3.67 6.13 -12.55
N LYS A 39 3.79 7.32 -11.97
CA LYS A 39 3.43 7.58 -10.57
C LYS A 39 2.02 7.14 -10.22
N LYS A 40 1.04 7.41 -11.09
CA LYS A 40 -0.34 7.01 -10.85
C LYS A 40 -0.46 5.51 -10.57
N TYR A 41 0.20 4.72 -11.39
CA TYR A 41 0.12 3.26 -11.25
C TYR A 41 0.89 2.76 -10.04
N LYS A 42 2.01 3.41 -9.69
CA LYS A 42 2.72 3.08 -8.46
C LYS A 42 1.85 3.34 -7.22
N GLU A 43 1.09 4.44 -7.21
CA GLU A 43 0.17 4.72 -6.11
C GLU A 43 -0.99 3.73 -6.07
N LEU A 44 -1.50 3.32 -7.23
CA LEU A 44 -2.54 2.29 -7.30
C LEU A 44 -2.02 0.94 -6.81
N MET A 45 -0.78 0.60 -7.14
CA MET A 45 -0.12 -0.61 -6.63
C MET A 45 0.03 -0.55 -5.10
N ALA A 46 0.42 0.61 -4.58
CA ALA A 46 0.54 0.81 -3.14
C ALA A 46 -0.80 0.61 -2.44
N ILE A 47 -1.88 1.10 -3.03
CA ILE A 47 -3.23 0.87 -2.50
C ILE A 47 -3.56 -0.61 -2.49
N ALA A 48 -3.29 -1.33 -3.58
CA ALA A 48 -3.55 -2.77 -3.66
C ALA A 48 -2.82 -3.53 -2.55
N VAL A 49 -1.55 -3.21 -2.33
CA VAL A 49 -0.75 -3.83 -1.25
C VAL A 49 -1.35 -3.47 0.11
N ALA A 50 -1.70 -2.20 0.32
CA ALA A 50 -2.27 -1.75 1.59
C ALA A 50 -3.60 -2.44 1.90
N LEU A 51 -4.41 -2.71 0.88
CA LEU A 51 -5.66 -3.47 1.06
C LEU A 51 -5.37 -4.90 1.52
N THR A 52 -4.30 -5.52 1.02
CA THR A 52 -3.96 -6.88 1.40
C THR A 52 -3.32 -6.95 2.79
N THR A 53 -2.55 -5.95 3.18
CA THR A 53 -1.94 -5.89 4.52
C THR A 53 -2.87 -5.27 5.55
N GLN A 54 -4.01 -4.74 5.11
CA GLN A 54 -5.02 -4.11 5.96
C GLN A 54 -4.44 -2.94 6.76
N CYS A 55 -3.73 -2.05 6.07
CA CYS A 55 -3.13 -0.86 6.66
C CYS A 55 -3.98 0.38 6.33
N PRO A 56 -4.88 0.80 7.25
CA PRO A 56 -5.76 1.96 6.96
C PRO A 56 -4.97 3.25 6.73
N TYR A 57 -3.84 3.41 7.42
CA TYR A 57 -2.99 4.60 7.25
C TYR A 57 -2.41 4.67 5.84
N CYS A 58 -1.96 3.51 5.31
CA CYS A 58 -1.41 3.42 3.96
C CYS A 58 -2.50 3.67 2.92
N ILE A 59 -3.69 3.10 3.13
CA ILE A 59 -4.83 3.28 2.22
C ILE A 59 -5.15 4.76 2.07
N GLU A 60 -5.30 5.48 3.20
CA GLU A 60 -5.67 6.88 3.17
C GLU A 60 -4.60 7.75 2.52
N GLY A 61 -3.33 7.55 2.88
CA GLY A 61 -2.24 8.33 2.32
C GLY A 61 -2.07 8.12 0.82
N HIS A 62 -2.05 6.88 0.38
CA HIS A 62 -1.86 6.57 -1.03
C HIS A 62 -3.08 6.88 -1.88
N ARG A 63 -4.28 6.81 -1.29
CA ARG A 63 -5.50 7.27 -1.96
C ARG A 63 -5.36 8.74 -2.38
N GLN A 64 -4.92 9.58 -1.47
CA GLN A 64 -4.75 11.00 -1.75
C GLN A 64 -3.70 11.22 -2.83
N GLU A 65 -2.57 10.54 -2.75
CA GLU A 65 -1.51 10.67 -3.76
C GLU A 65 -1.95 10.14 -5.12
N ALA A 66 -2.73 9.06 -5.15
CA ALA A 66 -3.26 8.52 -6.39
C ALA A 66 -4.20 9.53 -7.08
N ILE A 67 -5.07 10.18 -6.30
CA ILE A 67 -5.98 11.21 -6.83
C ILE A 67 -5.18 12.36 -7.43
N LYS A 68 -4.14 12.83 -6.74
CA LYS A 68 -3.26 13.88 -7.26
C LYS A 68 -2.60 13.47 -8.58
N ALA A 69 -2.31 12.19 -8.74
CA ALA A 69 -1.68 11.65 -9.95
C ALA A 69 -2.70 11.34 -11.05
N GLY A 70 -3.99 11.61 -10.82
CA GLY A 70 -5.04 11.47 -11.84
C GLY A 70 -5.83 10.17 -11.76
N ALA A 71 -5.75 9.42 -10.68
CA ALA A 71 -6.53 8.19 -10.53
C ALA A 71 -8.03 8.50 -10.41
N THR A 72 -8.85 7.62 -10.97
CA THR A 72 -10.29 7.76 -11.00
C THR A 72 -10.94 6.77 -10.04
N GLU A 73 -12.20 7.02 -9.69
CA GLU A 73 -12.96 6.09 -8.87
C GLU A 73 -13.12 4.72 -9.54
N GLN A 74 -13.23 4.70 -10.87
CA GLN A 74 -13.30 3.45 -11.63
C GLN A 74 -12.00 2.66 -11.45
N GLU A 75 -10.86 3.33 -11.50
CA GLU A 75 -9.57 2.69 -11.27
C GLU A 75 -9.48 2.14 -9.84
N PHE A 76 -9.99 2.87 -8.86
CA PHE A 76 -10.04 2.37 -7.48
C PHE A 76 -10.86 1.11 -7.36
N ALA A 77 -12.03 1.06 -8.01
CA ALA A 77 -12.87 -0.13 -7.99
C ALA A 77 -12.14 -1.33 -8.57
N GLU A 78 -11.42 -1.14 -9.65
CA GLU A 78 -10.65 -2.20 -10.28
C GLU A 78 -9.48 -2.67 -9.41
N VAL A 79 -8.80 -1.74 -8.73
CA VAL A 79 -7.73 -2.07 -7.78
C VAL A 79 -8.25 -2.98 -6.66
N VAL A 80 -9.43 -2.67 -6.12
CA VAL A 80 -10.05 -3.48 -5.08
C VAL A 80 -10.24 -4.92 -5.55
N HIS A 81 -10.74 -5.10 -6.78
CA HIS A 81 -10.99 -6.44 -7.30
C HIS A 81 -9.71 -7.19 -7.63
N VAL A 82 -8.66 -6.50 -8.10
CA VAL A 82 -7.36 -7.14 -8.30
C VAL A 82 -6.80 -7.63 -6.96
N ALA A 83 -6.83 -6.80 -5.94
CA ALA A 83 -6.34 -7.18 -4.61
C ALA A 83 -7.14 -8.36 -4.05
N ALA A 84 -8.46 -8.33 -4.17
CA ALA A 84 -9.33 -9.39 -3.68
C ALA A 84 -9.09 -10.70 -4.43
N ALA A 85 -8.97 -10.63 -5.76
CA ALA A 85 -8.73 -11.82 -6.60
C ALA A 85 -7.41 -12.50 -6.23
N LEU A 86 -6.35 -11.72 -5.99
CA LEU A 86 -5.06 -12.28 -5.62
C LEU A 86 -5.08 -12.93 -4.24
N ARG A 87 -5.81 -12.34 -3.29
CA ARG A 87 -5.98 -12.96 -1.97
C ARG A 87 -6.77 -14.26 -2.06
N ALA A 88 -7.87 -14.24 -2.81
CA ALA A 88 -8.67 -15.44 -3.04
C ALA A 88 -7.85 -16.51 -3.76
N GLY A 89 -7.14 -16.13 -4.82
CA GLY A 89 -6.29 -17.05 -5.56
C GLY A 89 -5.20 -17.67 -4.70
N GLY A 90 -4.61 -16.87 -3.81
CA GLY A 90 -3.62 -17.37 -2.86
C GLY A 90 -4.21 -18.42 -1.93
N ALA A 91 -5.40 -18.16 -1.39
CA ALA A 91 -6.08 -19.12 -0.51
C ALA A 91 -6.41 -20.40 -1.25
N ILE A 92 -6.94 -20.29 -2.46
CA ILE A 92 -7.29 -21.46 -3.28
C ILE A 92 -6.05 -22.29 -3.59
N THR A 93 -4.97 -21.65 -4.03
CA THR A 93 -3.74 -22.33 -4.40
C THR A 93 -3.09 -23.01 -3.18
N HIS A 94 -2.98 -22.28 -2.07
CA HIS A 94 -2.43 -22.84 -0.83
C HIS A 94 -3.30 -23.95 -0.28
N GLY A 95 -4.61 -23.92 -0.55
CA GLY A 95 -5.53 -24.97 -0.12
C GLY A 95 -5.17 -26.34 -0.65
N THR A 96 -4.42 -26.41 -1.75
CA THR A 96 -3.98 -27.70 -2.31
C THR A 96 -3.07 -28.46 -1.37
N HIS A 97 -2.41 -27.79 -0.41
CA HIS A 97 -1.61 -28.47 0.61
C HIS A 97 -2.42 -29.38 1.52
N LEU A 98 -3.75 -29.21 1.55
CA LEU A 98 -4.62 -30.06 2.36
C LEU A 98 -4.78 -31.46 1.76
N PHE A 99 -4.46 -31.64 0.51
CA PHE A 99 -4.69 -32.89 -0.19
C PHE A 99 -3.37 -33.64 -0.37
N GLN A 100 -3.39 -34.93 -0.05
CA GLN A 100 -2.22 -35.79 -0.11
C GLN A 100 -2.02 -36.39 -1.49
N GLY A 101 -0.79 -36.69 -1.82
CA GLY A 101 -0.41 -37.33 -3.04
C GLY A 101 -0.02 -36.39 -4.15
#